data_c8a59f98b217dca035db6c11e976446a
#
_entry.id   c8a59f98b217dca035db6c11e976446a
#
_cell.length_a   1.000
_cell.length_b   1.000
_cell.length_c   1.000
_cell.angle_alpha   90.00
_cell.angle_beta   90.00
_cell.angle_gamma   90.00
#
_symmetry.space_group_name_H-M   'P 1'
#
loop_
_entity.id
_entity.type
_entity.pdbx_description
1 polymer ?
#
loop_
_entity_poly.entity_id
_entity_poly.type
_entity_poly.pdbx_seq_one_letter_code
_entity_poly.pdbx_strand_id
1 'polypeptide(L)'
;MFELNDDLEVKIQQNIGPQKKSVVVIDNFYKDPDAVRQLCLESKKKTDPALLSYMPGHRVFIETSEVRKKLYPLFEELCFDTNIWGGGKWQNKQWFQAEWQKCAFICNVINDKTLADKPMGIIPHQDAYRLQMPPLHTQFAAVIYLNTPEECAGGTNLWSYDGEMSLAMKGPTGIPFPSRPQETMTNEEVFDHIHWSLHNNAQWKVEHEFEMVYNRMALYESQTLHSQNVDLGMFTDYDRINQVLFM
;
A
#
# COMPACT_ATOMS: atom_id res chain seq x y z
N MET A 1 -17.97 -5.66 -12.31
CA MET A 1 -17.11 -6.02 -11.18
C MET A 1 -16.55 -4.78 -10.48
N PHE A 2 -15.75 -3.95 -11.12
CA PHE A 2 -15.09 -2.79 -10.47
C PHE A 2 -15.96 -1.53 -10.42
N GLU A 3 -17.25 -1.63 -10.22
CA GLU A 3 -18.13 -0.48 -10.06
C GLU A 3 -18.01 0.09 -8.66
N LEU A 4 -17.95 1.43 -8.59
CA LEU A 4 -18.00 2.12 -7.31
C LEU A 4 -19.38 2.00 -6.69
N ASN A 5 -19.43 1.96 -5.37
CA ASN A 5 -20.69 2.03 -4.65
C ASN A 5 -21.34 3.41 -4.84
N ASP A 6 -22.65 3.46 -4.81
CA ASP A 6 -23.40 4.71 -4.90
C ASP A 6 -23.31 5.52 -3.58
N ASP A 7 -23.03 4.83 -2.45
CA ASP A 7 -22.95 5.37 -1.09
C ASP A 7 -21.51 5.37 -0.56
N LEU A 8 -20.59 6.05 -1.25
CA LEU A 8 -19.19 6.21 -0.81
C LEU A 8 -19.11 7.08 0.45
N GLU A 9 -18.45 6.59 1.49
CA GLU A 9 -18.17 7.36 2.71
C GLU A 9 -16.74 7.90 2.66
N VAL A 10 -16.57 9.12 2.16
CA VAL A 10 -15.25 9.76 2.00
C VAL A 10 -14.85 10.49 3.28
N LYS A 11 -13.68 10.16 3.81
CA LYS A 11 -13.06 10.80 4.98
C LYS A 11 -11.69 11.31 4.60
N ILE A 12 -11.44 12.62 4.79
CA ILE A 12 -10.16 13.26 4.52
C ILE A 12 -9.53 13.61 5.85
N GLN A 13 -8.28 13.19 6.05
CA GLN A 13 -7.49 13.57 7.22
C GLN A 13 -6.25 14.31 6.74
N GLN A 14 -5.96 15.43 7.39
CA GLN A 14 -4.85 16.32 7.05
C GLN A 14 -3.96 16.57 8.26
N ASN A 15 -2.80 17.16 8.03
CA ASN A 15 -1.82 17.47 9.06
C ASN A 15 -1.28 16.22 9.80
N ILE A 16 -1.14 15.10 9.07
CA ILE A 16 -0.58 13.87 9.60
C ILE A 16 0.93 13.98 9.68
N GLY A 17 1.45 13.71 10.86
CA GLY A 17 2.87 13.71 11.16
C GLY A 17 3.58 15.05 10.95
N PRO A 18 4.90 15.07 11.06
CA PRO A 18 5.68 16.30 11.04
C PRO A 18 5.68 17.02 9.69
N GLN A 19 5.49 16.28 8.59
CA GLN A 19 5.40 16.85 7.24
C GLN A 19 3.96 17.20 6.81
N LYS A 20 3.00 17.15 7.74
CA LYS A 20 1.59 17.54 7.54
C LYS A 20 0.96 16.88 6.31
N LYS A 21 1.21 15.59 6.15
CA LYS A 21 0.64 14.80 5.04
C LYS A 21 -0.88 14.75 5.11
N SER A 22 -1.50 14.48 3.97
CA SER A 22 -2.92 14.21 3.86
C SER A 22 -3.15 12.75 3.48
N VAL A 23 -4.30 12.21 3.87
CA VAL A 23 -4.78 10.89 3.44
C VAL A 23 -6.27 10.97 3.16
N VAL A 24 -6.74 10.09 2.29
CA VAL A 24 -8.16 9.90 2.01
C VAL A 24 -8.52 8.45 2.31
N VAL A 25 -9.58 8.27 3.08
CA VAL A 25 -10.19 6.97 3.36
C VAL A 25 -11.58 6.96 2.77
N ILE A 26 -11.91 5.92 2.01
CA ILE A 26 -13.27 5.72 1.48
C ILE A 26 -13.77 4.36 1.94
N ASP A 27 -14.80 4.38 2.75
CA ASP A 27 -15.56 3.18 3.12
C ASP A 27 -16.63 2.88 2.05
N ASN A 28 -17.09 1.63 1.97
CA ASN A 28 -18.04 1.17 0.94
C ASN A 28 -17.54 1.39 -0.50
N PHE A 29 -16.28 1.12 -0.78
CA PHE A 29 -15.63 1.51 -2.04
C PHE A 29 -16.23 0.84 -3.27
N TYR A 30 -16.25 -0.49 -3.32
CA TYR A 30 -16.85 -1.24 -4.44
C TYR A 30 -18.31 -1.60 -4.16
N LYS A 31 -19.12 -1.62 -5.20
CA LYS A 31 -20.51 -2.10 -5.17
C LYS A 31 -20.59 -3.61 -4.95
N ASP A 32 -19.63 -4.35 -5.49
CA ASP A 32 -19.51 -5.80 -5.34
C ASP A 32 -18.07 -6.17 -4.96
N PRO A 33 -17.67 -5.93 -3.69
CA PRO A 33 -16.33 -6.24 -3.22
C PRO A 33 -16.03 -7.74 -3.19
N ASP A 34 -17.04 -8.58 -3.02
CA ASP A 34 -16.89 -10.05 -3.02
C ASP A 34 -16.44 -10.57 -4.38
N ALA A 35 -16.96 -10.02 -5.48
CA ALA A 35 -16.49 -10.38 -6.80
C ALA A 35 -15.02 -9.99 -7.04
N VAL A 36 -14.57 -8.86 -6.49
CA VAL A 36 -13.16 -8.45 -6.57
C VAL A 36 -12.28 -9.34 -5.67
N ARG A 37 -12.75 -9.66 -4.46
CA ARG A 37 -12.10 -10.61 -3.55
C ARG A 37 -11.91 -11.98 -4.21
N GLN A 38 -12.98 -12.51 -4.82
CA GLN A 38 -12.95 -13.80 -5.50
C GLN A 38 -11.94 -13.80 -6.66
N LEU A 39 -11.86 -12.72 -7.44
CA LEU A 39 -10.85 -12.55 -8.49
C LEU A 39 -9.42 -12.64 -7.93
N CYS A 40 -9.15 -12.03 -6.78
CA CYS A 40 -7.84 -12.11 -6.13
C CYS A 40 -7.52 -13.56 -5.72
N LEU A 41 -8.47 -14.27 -5.10
CA LEU A 41 -8.28 -15.65 -4.68
C LEU A 41 -8.10 -16.62 -5.86
N GLU A 42 -8.83 -16.44 -6.95
CA GLU A 42 -8.65 -17.24 -8.17
C GLU A 42 -7.31 -16.96 -8.84
N SER A 43 -6.87 -15.71 -8.79
CA SER A 43 -5.60 -15.28 -9.35
C SER A 43 -4.42 -15.87 -8.56
N LYS A 44 -4.54 -16.04 -7.24
CA LYS A 44 -3.55 -16.75 -6.40
C LYS A 44 -3.20 -18.12 -6.97
N LYS A 45 -4.18 -18.87 -7.47
CA LYS A 45 -3.98 -20.23 -8.01
C LYS A 45 -3.11 -20.28 -9.27
N LYS A 46 -2.91 -19.13 -9.91
CA LYS A 46 -2.19 -19.01 -11.20
C LYS A 46 -0.78 -18.42 -11.04
N THR A 47 -0.39 -18.06 -9.83
CA THR A 47 0.88 -17.36 -9.58
C THR A 47 1.79 -18.13 -8.66
N ASP A 48 3.09 -18.07 -8.97
CA ASP A 48 4.14 -18.56 -8.09
C ASP A 48 4.61 -17.41 -7.19
N PRO A 49 4.52 -17.54 -5.84
CA PRO A 49 5.00 -16.54 -4.91
C PRO A 49 6.52 -16.29 -5.01
N ALA A 50 7.27 -17.20 -5.60
CA ALA A 50 8.71 -17.06 -5.79
C ALA A 50 9.10 -16.02 -6.85
N LEU A 51 8.19 -15.62 -7.74
CA LEU A 51 8.48 -14.71 -8.86
C LEU A 51 8.84 -13.28 -8.44
N LEU A 52 8.47 -12.83 -7.23
CA LEU A 52 8.80 -11.50 -6.73
C LEU A 52 9.71 -11.62 -5.51
N SER A 53 10.99 -11.39 -5.70
CA SER A 53 12.07 -11.75 -4.78
C SER A 53 12.03 -11.10 -3.39
N TYR A 54 11.26 -10.00 -3.19
CA TYR A 54 11.29 -9.22 -1.94
C TYR A 54 9.92 -8.97 -1.30
N MET A 55 8.81 -9.17 -2.02
CA MET A 55 7.48 -8.92 -1.49
C MET A 55 6.83 -10.24 -1.05
N PRO A 56 6.14 -10.28 0.09
CA PRO A 56 5.43 -11.48 0.53
C PRO A 56 4.19 -11.76 -0.31
N GLY A 57 3.80 -13.04 -0.37
CA GLY A 57 2.54 -13.49 -0.94
C GLY A 57 2.50 -13.56 -2.46
N HIS A 58 1.28 -13.73 -2.95
CA HIS A 58 0.96 -13.79 -4.37
C HIS A 58 0.57 -12.41 -4.87
N ARG A 59 1.27 -11.91 -5.88
CA ARG A 59 0.98 -10.63 -6.53
C ARG A 59 0.58 -10.86 -7.98
N VAL A 60 -0.64 -10.49 -8.31
CA VAL A 60 -1.18 -10.67 -9.65
C VAL A 60 -1.54 -9.32 -10.25
N PHE A 61 -1.00 -9.05 -11.41
CA PHE A 61 -1.45 -7.91 -12.21
C PHE A 61 -2.80 -8.23 -12.83
N ILE A 62 -3.80 -7.39 -12.54
CA ILE A 62 -5.13 -7.52 -13.10
C ILE A 62 -5.14 -6.84 -14.47
N GLU A 63 -5.91 -7.38 -15.42
CA GLU A 63 -6.22 -6.65 -16.65
C GLU A 63 -6.95 -5.35 -16.27
N THR A 64 -6.45 -4.23 -16.75
CA THR A 64 -6.69 -2.92 -16.14
C THR A 64 -7.57 -1.99 -16.96
N SER A 65 -7.94 -2.33 -18.19
CA SER A 65 -8.69 -1.41 -19.06
C SER A 65 -10.06 -1.03 -18.48
N GLU A 66 -10.81 -2.00 -17.99
CA GLU A 66 -12.10 -1.77 -17.35
C GLU A 66 -11.96 -1.06 -16.01
N VAL A 67 -11.03 -1.51 -15.17
CA VAL A 67 -10.75 -0.90 -13.86
C VAL A 67 -10.38 0.56 -14.04
N ARG A 68 -9.44 0.86 -14.94
CA ARG A 68 -9.02 2.23 -15.24
C ARG A 68 -10.19 3.12 -15.64
N LYS A 69 -11.04 2.63 -16.54
CA LYS A 69 -12.19 3.40 -17.04
C LYS A 69 -13.19 3.72 -15.93
N LYS A 70 -13.46 2.77 -15.04
CA LYS A 70 -14.46 2.92 -13.97
C LYS A 70 -13.96 3.78 -12.83
N LEU A 71 -12.70 3.65 -12.45
CA LEU A 71 -12.14 4.35 -11.30
C LEU A 71 -11.58 5.74 -11.64
N TYR A 72 -11.26 6.02 -12.90
CA TYR A 72 -10.63 7.27 -13.33
C TYR A 72 -11.34 8.54 -12.82
N PRO A 73 -12.68 8.69 -12.96
CA PRO A 73 -13.34 9.92 -12.54
C PRO A 73 -13.12 10.25 -11.06
N LEU A 74 -13.26 9.26 -10.20
CA LEU A 74 -13.04 9.43 -8.76
C LEU A 74 -11.59 9.81 -8.44
N PHE A 75 -10.64 9.11 -9.02
CA PHE A 75 -9.23 9.37 -8.74
C PHE A 75 -8.76 10.69 -9.37
N GLU A 76 -9.28 11.09 -10.53
CA GLU A 76 -9.03 12.41 -11.08
C GLU A 76 -9.51 13.51 -10.13
N GLU A 77 -10.73 13.39 -9.60
CA GLU A 77 -11.27 14.33 -8.61
C GLU A 77 -10.41 14.39 -7.35
N LEU A 78 -10.15 13.24 -6.73
CA LEU A 78 -9.40 13.18 -5.46
C LEU A 78 -7.95 13.64 -5.59
N CYS A 79 -7.23 13.19 -6.62
CA CYS A 79 -5.81 13.48 -6.78
C CYS A 79 -5.53 14.94 -7.19
N PHE A 80 -6.51 15.65 -7.76
CA PHE A 80 -6.40 17.05 -8.13
C PHE A 80 -7.08 18.02 -7.16
N ASP A 81 -7.67 17.55 -6.09
CA ASP A 81 -8.21 18.43 -5.06
C ASP A 81 -7.08 19.11 -4.28
N THR A 82 -6.89 20.39 -4.58
CA THR A 82 -5.88 21.22 -3.92
C THR A 82 -6.16 21.45 -2.44
N ASN A 83 -7.40 21.29 -2.00
CA ASN A 83 -7.75 21.37 -0.58
C ASN A 83 -7.25 20.15 0.19
N ILE A 84 -7.10 19.01 -0.47
CA ILE A 84 -6.55 17.79 0.15
C ILE A 84 -5.02 17.85 0.18
N TRP A 85 -4.37 18.08 -0.96
CA TRP A 85 -2.94 17.85 -1.15
C TRP A 85 -2.08 19.12 -1.12
N GLY A 86 -2.70 20.29 -0.95
CA GLY A 86 -2.00 21.57 -1.08
C GLY A 86 -1.68 21.91 -2.54
N GLY A 87 -1.56 23.19 -2.85
CA GLY A 87 -1.30 23.61 -4.22
C GLY A 87 0.15 23.40 -4.65
N GLY A 88 0.37 22.96 -5.88
CA GLY A 88 1.54 23.34 -6.64
C GLY A 88 2.38 22.30 -7.35
N LYS A 89 2.50 21.05 -6.93
CA LYS A 89 3.43 20.12 -7.62
C LYS A 89 2.78 19.18 -8.63
N TRP A 90 1.51 18.91 -8.54
CA TRP A 90 0.88 17.77 -9.19
C TRP A 90 -0.26 18.12 -10.15
N GLN A 91 -0.36 19.37 -10.57
CA GLN A 91 -1.55 19.90 -11.28
C GLN A 91 -1.57 19.68 -12.80
N ASN A 92 -0.77 18.80 -13.33
CA ASN A 92 -0.82 18.53 -14.77
C ASN A 92 -1.77 17.37 -15.08
N LYS A 93 -3.03 17.68 -15.36
CA LYS A 93 -4.04 16.67 -15.70
C LYS A 93 -3.66 15.82 -16.93
N GLN A 94 -3.01 16.40 -17.93
CA GLN A 94 -2.60 15.64 -19.11
C GLN A 94 -1.56 14.59 -18.76
N TRP A 95 -0.66 14.95 -17.86
CA TRP A 95 0.35 14.02 -17.40
C TRP A 95 -0.27 12.90 -16.54
N PHE A 96 -1.18 13.22 -15.61
CA PHE A 96 -1.91 12.21 -14.84
C PHE A 96 -2.69 11.26 -15.75
N GLN A 97 -3.39 11.78 -16.77
CA GLN A 97 -4.10 10.96 -17.75
C GLN A 97 -3.17 9.99 -18.47
N ALA A 98 -1.98 10.45 -18.87
CA ALA A 98 -0.99 9.60 -19.52
C ALA A 98 -0.43 8.53 -18.59
N GLU A 99 -0.16 8.85 -17.33
CA GLU A 99 0.32 7.91 -16.32
C GLU A 99 -0.78 6.96 -15.85
N TRP A 100 -2.04 7.44 -15.74
CA TRP A 100 -3.18 6.58 -15.44
C TRP A 100 -3.31 5.40 -16.39
N GLN A 101 -3.00 5.57 -17.68
CA GLN A 101 -3.01 4.47 -18.65
C GLN A 101 -1.94 3.41 -18.36
N LYS A 102 -0.96 3.72 -17.53
CA LYS A 102 0.12 2.82 -17.11
C LYS A 102 -0.04 2.32 -15.67
N CYS A 103 -1.08 2.76 -14.96
CA CYS A 103 -1.33 2.36 -13.57
C CYS A 103 -1.30 0.85 -13.42
N ALA A 104 -0.59 0.40 -12.41
CA ALA A 104 -0.59 -0.99 -12.01
C ALA A 104 -1.73 -1.25 -11.02
N PHE A 105 -2.56 -2.23 -11.31
CA PHE A 105 -3.60 -2.74 -10.44
C PHE A 105 -3.21 -4.15 -10.03
N ILE A 106 -2.93 -4.35 -8.76
CA ILE A 106 -2.31 -5.58 -8.27
C ILE A 106 -3.20 -6.17 -7.19
N CYS A 107 -3.61 -7.43 -7.35
CA CYS A 107 -4.13 -8.23 -6.25
C CYS A 107 -2.97 -8.81 -5.44
N ASN A 108 -2.98 -8.58 -4.14
CA ASN A 108 -2.07 -9.24 -3.20
C ASN A 108 -2.85 -10.21 -2.34
N VAL A 109 -2.32 -11.41 -2.20
CA VAL A 109 -2.86 -12.45 -1.33
C VAL A 109 -1.72 -12.99 -0.47
N ILE A 110 -1.77 -12.73 0.82
CA ILE A 110 -0.67 -12.91 1.76
C ILE A 110 -1.18 -13.72 2.97
N ASN A 111 -0.38 -14.61 3.50
CA ASN A 111 -0.63 -15.31 4.76
C ASN A 111 0.65 -15.40 5.60
N ASP A 112 0.55 -15.90 6.82
CA ASP A 112 1.67 -15.97 7.75
C ASP A 112 2.88 -16.69 7.18
N LYS A 113 2.67 -17.80 6.46
CA LYS A 113 3.75 -18.50 5.80
C LYS A 113 4.50 -17.63 4.80
N THR A 114 3.77 -16.91 3.95
CA THR A 114 4.39 -16.03 2.94
C THR A 114 5.00 -14.78 3.55
N LEU A 115 4.50 -14.32 4.70
CA LEU A 115 5.12 -13.25 5.50
C LEU A 115 6.44 -13.73 6.11
N ALA A 116 6.44 -14.90 6.75
CA ALA A 116 7.64 -15.49 7.31
C ALA A 116 8.70 -15.80 6.25
N ASP A 117 8.29 -16.31 5.08
CA ASP A 117 9.22 -16.57 3.96
C ASP A 117 9.91 -15.29 3.43
N LYS A 118 9.29 -14.12 3.62
CA LYS A 118 9.79 -12.82 3.13
C LYS A 118 9.65 -11.70 4.18
N PRO A 119 10.37 -11.81 5.29
CA PRO A 119 10.21 -10.91 6.43
C PRO A 119 10.55 -9.44 6.13
N MET A 120 11.34 -9.20 5.08
CA MET A 120 11.66 -7.83 4.63
C MET A 120 10.46 -7.04 4.10
N GLY A 121 9.34 -7.71 3.83
CA GLY A 121 8.12 -7.08 3.28
C GLY A 121 7.39 -6.16 4.26
N ILE A 122 7.75 -6.16 5.55
CA ILE A 122 7.19 -5.25 6.55
C ILE A 122 8.01 -3.97 6.75
N ILE A 123 9.16 -3.84 6.09
CA ILE A 123 9.99 -2.65 6.23
C ILE A 123 9.32 -1.45 5.56
N PRO A 124 9.27 -0.29 6.25
CA PRO A 124 8.77 0.93 5.64
C PRO A 124 9.52 1.29 4.36
N HIS A 125 8.78 1.58 3.31
CA HIS A 125 9.32 1.91 1.99
C HIS A 125 8.51 3.02 1.32
N GLN A 126 8.99 3.48 0.17
CA GLN A 126 8.34 4.44 -0.71
C GLN A 126 8.13 3.78 -2.07
N ASP A 127 6.94 3.93 -2.65
CA ASP A 127 6.63 3.31 -3.95
C ASP A 127 7.17 4.09 -5.15
N ALA A 128 7.56 5.32 -4.94
CA ALA A 128 7.85 6.28 -6.00
C ALA A 128 9.22 6.16 -6.64
N TYR A 129 9.99 5.09 -6.41
CA TYR A 129 11.37 5.08 -6.84
C TYR A 129 11.68 4.17 -8.01
N ARG A 130 11.99 4.78 -9.18
CA ARG A 130 12.82 4.17 -10.23
C ARG A 130 13.95 5.11 -10.64
N LEU A 131 15.14 4.72 -10.27
CA LEU A 131 16.40 5.45 -10.48
C LEU A 131 16.79 5.71 -11.93
N GLN A 132 16.19 5.10 -12.94
CA GLN A 132 16.80 5.01 -14.27
C GLN A 132 15.87 5.22 -15.46
N MET A 133 14.62 5.63 -15.27
CA MET A 133 13.76 5.99 -16.40
C MET A 133 13.01 7.29 -16.16
N PRO A 134 13.00 8.23 -17.12
CA PRO A 134 12.18 9.44 -17.01
C PRO A 134 10.71 9.07 -17.12
N PRO A 135 9.88 9.81 -16.50
CA PRO A 135 9.41 9.83 -15.12
C PRO A 135 8.15 8.99 -14.96
N LEU A 136 8.27 7.73 -14.62
CA LEU A 136 7.17 6.97 -14.02
C LEU A 136 7.14 7.34 -12.51
N HIS A 137 6.72 8.54 -12.22
CA HIS A 137 6.47 8.95 -10.85
C HIS A 137 5.07 8.52 -10.47
N THR A 138 4.94 7.34 -9.87
CA THR A 138 3.77 7.04 -9.08
C THR A 138 3.63 8.16 -8.05
N GLN A 139 2.55 8.92 -8.11
CA GLN A 139 2.33 10.06 -7.21
C GLN A 139 1.49 9.64 -6.02
N PHE A 140 0.59 8.74 -6.25
CA PHE A 140 -0.34 8.22 -5.26
C PHE A 140 -0.32 6.70 -5.26
N ALA A 141 -0.51 6.15 -4.08
CA ALA A 141 -0.79 4.75 -3.87
C ALA A 141 -2.13 4.60 -3.17
N ALA A 142 -2.89 3.61 -3.58
CA ALA A 142 -4.13 3.24 -2.90
C ALA A 142 -4.15 1.76 -2.58
N VAL A 143 -4.70 1.42 -1.41
CA VAL A 143 -4.91 0.05 -0.96
C VAL A 143 -6.39 -0.15 -0.70
N ILE A 144 -7.01 -1.16 -1.32
CA ILE A 144 -8.39 -1.56 -1.05
C ILE A 144 -8.36 -2.90 -0.31
N TYR A 145 -8.94 -2.94 0.89
CA TYR A 145 -8.99 -4.14 1.72
C TYR A 145 -10.22 -4.98 1.38
N LEU A 146 -9.99 -6.28 1.18
CA LEU A 146 -11.00 -7.21 0.67
C LEU A 146 -11.22 -8.43 1.58
N ASN A 147 -10.68 -8.42 2.79
CA ASN A 147 -11.01 -9.41 3.81
C ASN A 147 -12.43 -9.20 4.31
N THR A 148 -13.15 -10.28 4.62
CA THR A 148 -14.47 -10.13 5.27
C THR A 148 -14.32 -9.46 6.63
N PRO A 149 -15.39 -8.91 7.23
CA PRO A 149 -15.28 -8.24 8.53
C PRO A 149 -14.63 -9.10 9.62
N GLU A 150 -14.88 -10.41 9.60
CA GLU A 150 -14.35 -11.38 10.57
C GLU A 150 -12.87 -11.71 10.33
N GLU A 151 -12.37 -11.49 9.11
CA GLU A 151 -10.99 -11.74 8.70
C GLU A 151 -10.12 -10.48 8.76
N CYS A 152 -10.70 -9.30 9.03
CA CYS A 152 -9.95 -8.04 9.07
C CYS A 152 -9.02 -7.98 10.28
N ALA A 153 -7.72 -7.79 10.02
CA ALA A 153 -6.69 -7.59 11.03
C ALA A 153 -5.57 -6.69 10.49
N GLY A 154 -4.94 -5.89 11.35
CA GLY A 154 -3.86 -4.98 10.98
C GLY A 154 -4.28 -3.91 9.98
N GLY A 155 -3.46 -3.69 8.95
CA GLY A 155 -3.75 -2.65 7.96
C GLY A 155 -2.51 -2.14 7.24
N THR A 156 -2.34 -0.79 7.21
CA THR A 156 -1.18 -0.12 6.62
C THR A 156 -0.75 1.04 7.51
N ASN A 157 0.53 1.09 7.86
CA ASN A 157 1.12 2.18 8.63
C ASN A 157 1.80 3.20 7.72
N LEU A 158 1.63 4.48 8.02
CA LEU A 158 2.50 5.55 7.54
C LEU A 158 3.52 5.89 8.63
N TRP A 159 4.77 6.00 8.22
CA TRP A 159 5.89 6.16 9.14
C TRP A 159 6.60 7.49 8.94
N SER A 160 7.28 7.95 9.99
CA SER A 160 8.40 8.88 9.88
C SER A 160 9.69 8.23 10.37
N TYR A 161 10.81 8.69 9.82
CA TYR A 161 12.15 8.39 10.28
C TYR A 161 12.87 9.71 10.56
N ASP A 162 13.35 9.91 11.79
CA ASP A 162 13.94 11.19 12.24
C ASP A 162 13.05 12.41 11.92
N GLY A 163 11.73 12.26 11.98
CA GLY A 163 10.78 13.33 11.68
C GLY A 163 10.46 13.51 10.18
N GLU A 164 10.97 12.67 9.30
CA GLU A 164 10.71 12.74 7.87
C GLU A 164 9.81 11.59 7.42
N MET A 165 8.65 11.90 6.83
CA MET A 165 7.73 10.89 6.27
C MET A 165 8.01 10.59 4.79
N SER A 166 8.70 11.50 4.10
CA SER A 166 9.18 11.30 2.73
C SER A 166 10.66 11.60 2.73
N LEU A 167 11.47 10.57 2.63
CA LEU A 167 12.92 10.74 2.60
C LEU A 167 13.35 11.23 1.24
N ALA A 168 14.14 12.32 1.22
CA ALA A 168 14.82 12.75 0.00
C ALA A 168 15.78 11.64 -0.41
N MET A 169 15.53 11.03 -1.58
CA MET A 169 16.24 9.83 -2.01
C MET A 169 17.71 10.13 -2.28
N LYS A 170 18.55 9.69 -1.39
CA LYS A 170 20.02 9.70 -1.55
C LYS A 170 20.53 8.40 -2.20
N GLY A 171 19.78 7.85 -3.17
CA GLY A 171 20.13 6.61 -3.85
C GLY A 171 19.43 5.35 -3.28
N PRO A 172 19.68 4.15 -3.84
CA PRO A 172 19.00 2.90 -3.45
C PRO A 172 19.27 2.43 -2.03
N THR A 173 20.17 3.08 -1.32
CA THR A 173 20.53 2.79 0.08
C THR A 173 19.92 3.79 1.07
N GLY A 174 18.98 4.62 0.63
CA GLY A 174 18.52 5.78 1.39
C GLY A 174 17.53 5.51 2.53
N ILE A 175 16.88 4.34 2.56
CA ILE A 175 16.02 3.98 3.69
C ILE A 175 16.90 3.28 4.73
N PRO A 176 17.05 3.88 5.93
CA PRO A 176 17.84 3.25 6.96
C PRO A 176 17.18 1.94 7.39
N PHE A 177 17.97 0.90 7.39
CA PHE A 177 17.52 -0.39 7.87
C PHE A 177 17.30 -0.32 9.38
N PRO A 178 16.19 -0.80 9.93
CA PRO A 178 15.91 -0.68 11.36
C PRO A 178 17.00 -1.38 12.24
N SER A 179 17.51 -2.49 11.79
CA SER A 179 18.76 -3.14 12.24
C SER A 179 19.06 -4.34 11.33
N ARG A 180 20.32 -4.73 11.21
CA ARG A 180 20.66 -5.90 10.37
C ARG A 180 20.35 -7.17 11.11
N PRO A 181 19.57 -8.09 10.50
CA PRO A 181 19.42 -9.44 11.03
C PRO A 181 20.78 -10.15 11.08
N GLN A 182 20.95 -11.04 12.04
CA GLN A 182 22.13 -11.91 12.06
C GLN A 182 21.97 -13.00 10.99
N GLU A 183 23.07 -13.40 10.35
CA GLU A 183 23.05 -14.43 9.29
C GLU A 183 22.53 -15.80 9.77
N THR A 184 22.52 -16.04 11.08
CA THR A 184 22.04 -17.27 11.71
C THR A 184 20.57 -17.29 12.06
N MET A 185 19.85 -16.18 11.87
CA MET A 185 18.43 -16.07 12.21
C MET A 185 17.57 -16.83 11.18
N THR A 186 16.54 -17.50 11.69
CA THR A 186 15.44 -17.98 10.83
C THR A 186 14.63 -16.80 10.27
N ASN A 187 13.84 -17.04 9.26
CA ASN A 187 12.98 -15.99 8.67
C ASN A 187 11.98 -15.42 9.69
N GLU A 188 11.44 -16.23 10.57
CA GLU A 188 10.54 -15.81 11.66
C GLU A 188 11.27 -14.93 12.67
N GLU A 189 12.47 -15.33 13.10
CA GLU A 189 13.32 -14.50 13.97
C GLU A 189 13.71 -13.18 13.30
N VAL A 190 13.93 -13.17 11.97
CA VAL A 190 14.17 -11.95 11.20
C VAL A 190 12.94 -11.06 11.20
N PHE A 191 11.74 -11.63 11.01
CA PHE A 191 10.48 -10.89 11.06
C PHE A 191 10.31 -10.21 12.42
N ASP A 192 10.42 -10.98 13.50
CA ASP A 192 10.28 -10.47 14.88
C ASP A 192 11.32 -9.40 15.19
N HIS A 193 12.55 -9.60 14.74
CA HIS A 193 13.64 -8.65 14.92
C HIS A 193 13.38 -7.31 14.20
N ILE A 194 12.88 -7.35 12.96
CA ILE A 194 12.53 -6.14 12.20
C ILE A 194 11.35 -5.45 12.88
N HIS A 195 10.30 -6.19 13.21
CA HIS A 195 9.11 -5.65 13.87
C HIS A 195 9.48 -4.99 15.22
N TRP A 196 10.23 -5.69 16.06
CA TRP A 196 10.73 -5.14 17.32
C TRP A 196 11.55 -3.86 17.09
N SER A 197 12.45 -3.87 16.11
CA SER A 197 13.34 -2.75 15.83
C SER A 197 12.57 -1.51 15.35
N LEU A 198 11.53 -1.67 14.54
CA LEU A 198 10.70 -0.57 14.10
C LEU A 198 9.95 0.10 15.25
N HIS A 199 9.45 -0.69 16.20
CA HIS A 199 8.63 -0.18 17.31
C HIS A 199 9.45 0.26 18.54
N ASN A 200 10.71 -0.16 18.65
CA ASN A 200 11.58 0.18 19.77
C ASN A 200 12.76 1.11 19.41
N ASN A 201 12.87 1.53 18.16
CA ASN A 201 13.85 2.53 17.75
C ASN A 201 13.21 3.91 17.73
N ALA A 202 13.74 4.84 18.53
CA ALA A 202 13.20 6.20 18.66
C ALA A 202 13.20 7.03 17.36
N GLN A 203 13.96 6.62 16.35
CA GLN A 203 13.98 7.27 15.03
C GLN A 203 12.76 6.92 14.18
N TRP A 204 12.17 5.73 14.39
CA TRP A 204 10.98 5.29 13.69
C TRP A 204 9.73 5.60 14.49
N LYS A 205 8.72 6.17 13.84
CA LYS A 205 7.45 6.48 14.48
C LYS A 205 6.30 6.23 13.51
N VAL A 206 5.27 5.54 13.97
CA VAL A 206 3.98 5.46 13.27
C VAL A 206 3.28 6.81 13.40
N GLU A 207 3.03 7.47 12.30
CA GLU A 207 2.34 8.77 12.25
C GLU A 207 0.85 8.61 11.93
N HIS A 208 0.49 7.55 11.23
CA HIS A 208 -0.90 7.22 10.92
C HIS A 208 -1.05 5.73 10.65
N GLU A 209 -2.20 5.19 11.03
CA GLU A 209 -2.59 3.81 10.77
C GLU A 209 -3.89 3.77 9.98
N PHE A 210 -3.87 3.10 8.84
CA PHE A 210 -5.09 2.68 8.15
C PHE A 210 -5.49 1.30 8.66
N GLU A 211 -6.51 1.26 9.48
CA GLU A 211 -7.11 0.01 9.92
C GLU A 211 -7.69 -0.75 8.72
N MET A 212 -7.44 -2.07 8.64
CA MET A 212 -8.09 -2.92 7.66
C MET A 212 -9.58 -3.04 8.00
N VAL A 213 -10.40 -2.53 7.11
CA VAL A 213 -11.85 -2.68 7.14
C VAL A 213 -12.30 -3.18 5.77
N TYR A 214 -13.24 -4.13 5.76
CA TYR A 214 -13.79 -4.69 4.53
C TYR A 214 -14.30 -3.58 3.59
N ASN A 215 -13.90 -3.66 2.34
CA ASN A 215 -14.27 -2.70 1.29
C ASN A 215 -13.87 -1.24 1.55
N ARG A 216 -12.81 -1.04 2.36
CA ARG A 216 -12.18 0.27 2.58
C ARG A 216 -11.06 0.50 1.60
N MET A 217 -11.02 1.69 1.00
CA MET A 217 -9.88 2.20 0.25
C MET A 217 -9.13 3.25 1.07
N ALA A 218 -7.81 3.13 1.14
CA ALA A 218 -6.89 4.10 1.71
C ALA A 218 -6.02 4.69 0.59
N LEU A 219 -5.97 6.02 0.46
CA LEU A 219 -5.20 6.74 -0.56
C LEU A 219 -4.23 7.71 0.12
N TYR A 220 -2.98 7.68 -0.31
CA TYR A 220 -1.89 8.52 0.19
C TYR A 220 -0.85 8.82 -0.89
N GLU A 221 0.01 9.83 -0.66
CA GLU A 221 1.15 10.10 -1.54
C GLU A 221 2.12 8.93 -1.51
N SER A 222 2.45 8.35 -2.66
CA SER A 222 3.31 7.16 -2.80
C SER A 222 4.73 7.32 -2.23
N GLN A 223 5.20 8.57 -2.13
CA GLN A 223 6.50 8.90 -1.52
C GLN A 223 6.47 8.92 0.02
N THR A 224 5.30 8.76 0.64
CA THR A 224 5.22 8.63 2.08
C THR A 224 5.75 7.26 2.50
N LEU A 225 6.62 7.22 3.50
CA LEU A 225 7.10 5.97 4.08
C LEU A 225 5.91 5.18 4.61
N HIS A 226 5.73 3.98 4.10
CA HIS A 226 4.61 3.12 4.50
C HIS A 226 5.02 1.65 4.52
N SER A 227 4.31 0.87 5.31
CA SER A 227 4.43 -0.59 5.34
C SER A 227 3.11 -1.25 5.69
N GLN A 228 3.04 -2.55 5.46
CA GLN A 228 1.97 -3.36 6.01
C GLN A 228 2.04 -3.31 7.55
N ASN A 229 0.89 -3.11 8.20
CA ASN A 229 0.71 -3.30 9.63
C ASN A 229 0.21 -4.73 9.85
N VAL A 230 1.14 -5.66 10.03
CA VAL A 230 0.85 -7.09 10.17
C VAL A 230 1.83 -7.74 11.13
N ASP A 231 1.35 -8.69 11.92
CA ASP A 231 2.12 -9.58 12.76
C ASP A 231 1.95 -11.03 12.33
N LEU A 232 2.94 -11.88 12.64
CA LEU A 232 2.77 -13.32 12.49
C LEU A 232 1.69 -13.80 13.46
N GLY A 233 0.80 -14.65 12.97
CA GLY A 233 -0.38 -15.13 13.68
C GLY A 233 -1.68 -14.44 13.28
N MET A 234 -1.62 -13.30 12.59
CA MET A 234 -2.84 -12.60 12.13
C MET A 234 -3.55 -13.33 11.00
N PHE A 235 -2.81 -14.03 10.14
CA PHE A 235 -3.34 -14.66 8.92
C PHE A 235 -2.99 -16.14 8.82
N THR A 236 -3.20 -16.88 9.92
CA THR A 236 -2.94 -18.32 10.01
C THR A 236 -4.01 -19.13 9.28
N ASP A 237 -5.28 -18.79 9.49
CA ASP A 237 -6.42 -19.57 9.00
C ASP A 237 -7.01 -19.03 7.68
N TYR A 238 -6.67 -17.80 7.31
CA TYR A 238 -7.13 -17.14 6.10
C TYR A 238 -6.05 -16.26 5.50
N ASP A 239 -6.23 -15.85 4.26
CA ASP A 239 -5.30 -14.94 3.59
C ASP A 239 -5.68 -13.47 3.86
N ARG A 240 -4.69 -12.61 4.01
CA ARG A 240 -4.85 -11.17 3.85
C ARG A 240 -4.99 -10.84 2.37
N ILE A 241 -6.08 -10.21 2.00
CA ILE A 241 -6.42 -9.91 0.60
C ILE A 241 -6.57 -8.41 0.42
N ASN A 242 -5.80 -7.85 -0.47
CA ASN A 242 -5.96 -6.46 -0.87
C ASN A 242 -5.70 -6.25 -2.36
N GLN A 243 -6.24 -5.16 -2.86
CA GLN A 243 -5.89 -4.62 -4.17
C GLN A 243 -5.07 -3.35 -3.97
N VAL A 244 -3.98 -3.22 -4.72
CA VAL A 244 -3.11 -2.05 -4.68
C VAL A 244 -3.13 -1.36 -6.03
N LEU A 245 -3.23 -0.03 -6.01
CA LEU A 245 -3.21 0.83 -7.17
C LEU A 245 -2.04 1.79 -7.05
N PHE A 246 -1.25 1.90 -8.12
CA PHE A 246 -0.15 2.85 -8.24
C PHE A 246 -0.47 3.82 -9.37
N MET A 247 -0.50 5.12 -9.07
CA MET A 247 -0.95 6.19 -9.97
C MET A 247 0.08 7.31 -10.08
#